data_3a8e48fee3af851307f3d529b01bf632
#
_entry.id   3a8e48fee3af851307f3d529b01bf632
#
_cell.length_a   1.000
_cell.length_b   1.000
_cell.length_c   1.000
_cell.angle_alpha   90.00
_cell.angle_beta   90.00
_cell.angle_gamma   90.00
#
_symmetry.space_group_name_H-M   'P 1'
#
loop_
_entity.id
_entity.type
_entity.pdbx_description
1 polymer ?
#
loop_
_entity_poly.entity_id
_entity_poly.type
_entity_poly.pdbx_seq_one_letter_code
_entity_poly.pdbx_strand_id
1 'polypeptide(L)'
;MRVFHGFDALPHFVRPAVTVGSYDGVHLGHRALIGRLIAEARANGGESIVLTFEPHPRITLGKAEGLRLLTTLDEKTALLEELGVDNVIVIPFDRAFSALSGEEFADDYLIGKVGAETLVAGYNHRFGHDRLDCDALAATERLRVVKVGPCTVDGVRVSSTLIRRLLEEGKTEEAARLRGARLKS
;
A
#
# COMPACT_ATOMS: atom_id res chain seq x y z
N MET A 1 -14.12 -2.20 -9.00
CA MET A 1 -13.42 -1.47 -7.92
C MET A 1 -13.86 0.00 -7.92
N ARG A 2 -14.08 0.61 -6.76
CA ARG A 2 -14.35 2.05 -6.65
C ARG A 2 -13.06 2.80 -6.30
N VAL A 3 -12.85 3.98 -6.90
CA VAL A 3 -11.67 4.82 -6.64
C VAL A 3 -12.13 6.17 -6.09
N PHE A 4 -11.56 6.58 -4.95
CA PHE A 4 -11.83 7.83 -4.27
C PHE A 4 -10.58 8.69 -4.22
N HIS A 5 -10.72 10.00 -4.38
CA HIS A 5 -9.63 10.96 -4.26
C HIS A 5 -9.81 11.78 -2.97
N GLY A 6 -8.90 11.61 -2.02
CA GLY A 6 -9.02 12.20 -0.68
C GLY A 6 -10.05 11.51 0.19
N PHE A 7 -10.46 12.21 1.26
CA PHE A 7 -11.30 11.65 2.32
C PHE A 7 -12.66 12.37 2.49
N ASP A 8 -12.95 13.38 1.65
CA ASP A 8 -14.08 14.27 1.90
C ASP A 8 -15.46 13.70 1.52
N ALA A 9 -15.47 12.73 0.60
CA ALA A 9 -16.70 12.14 0.06
C ALA A 9 -16.70 10.61 0.14
N LEU A 10 -16.15 10.05 1.22
CA LEU A 10 -16.14 8.61 1.41
C LEU A 10 -17.52 8.11 1.85
N PRO A 11 -18.01 6.99 1.29
CA PRO A 11 -19.20 6.33 1.79
C PRO A 11 -18.91 5.64 3.13
N HIS A 12 -19.95 5.17 3.79
CA HIS A 12 -19.78 4.20 4.87
C HIS A 12 -19.35 2.85 4.27
N PHE A 13 -18.17 2.36 4.67
CA PHE A 13 -17.68 1.04 4.29
C PHE A 13 -18.11 -0.02 5.30
N VAL A 14 -18.38 -1.23 4.83
CA VAL A 14 -18.77 -2.34 5.70
C VAL A 14 -17.52 -3.06 6.21
N ARG A 15 -17.28 -3.03 7.52
CA ARG A 15 -16.16 -3.70 8.22
C ARG A 15 -14.84 -3.62 7.43
N PRO A 16 -14.35 -2.43 7.14
CA PRO A 16 -13.24 -2.29 6.20
C PRO A 16 -11.94 -2.87 6.76
N ALA A 17 -11.31 -3.73 5.95
CA ALA A 17 -9.91 -4.07 6.08
C ALA A 17 -9.10 -3.14 5.18
N VAL A 18 -8.09 -2.50 5.74
CA VAL A 18 -7.30 -1.48 5.03
C VAL A 18 -5.83 -1.86 4.93
N THR A 19 -5.17 -1.35 3.91
CA THR A 19 -3.72 -1.34 3.82
C THR A 19 -3.24 -0.01 3.25
N VAL A 20 -2.03 0.42 3.62
CA VAL A 20 -1.48 1.73 3.27
C VAL A 20 -0.12 1.56 2.62
N GLY A 21 0.11 2.21 1.49
CA GLY A 21 1.42 2.17 0.83
C GLY A 21 1.46 2.86 -0.52
N SER A 22 2.65 3.09 -1.03
CA SER A 22 2.85 3.65 -2.38
C SER A 22 2.47 2.68 -3.49
N TYR A 23 2.64 1.39 -3.25
CA TYR A 23 2.36 0.29 -4.19
C TYR A 23 2.94 0.48 -5.58
N ASP A 24 4.06 1.17 -5.67
CA ASP A 24 4.73 1.43 -6.95
C ASP A 24 5.20 0.13 -7.60
N GLY A 25 4.66 -0.15 -8.79
CA GLY A 25 4.92 -1.36 -9.56
C GLY A 25 4.07 -2.58 -9.20
N VAL A 26 3.25 -2.53 -8.15
CA VAL A 26 2.37 -3.64 -7.66
C VAL A 26 3.06 -5.01 -7.77
N HIS A 27 4.33 -5.07 -7.30
CA HIS A 27 5.20 -6.25 -7.40
C HIS A 27 4.74 -7.42 -6.51
N LEU A 28 5.36 -8.58 -6.61
CA LEU A 28 4.98 -9.80 -5.88
C LEU A 28 4.82 -9.60 -4.38
N GLY A 29 5.67 -8.77 -3.75
CA GLY A 29 5.53 -8.42 -2.34
C GLY A 29 4.26 -7.62 -2.03
N HIS A 30 3.89 -6.69 -2.91
CA HIS A 30 2.63 -5.96 -2.81
C HIS A 30 1.43 -6.89 -3.05
N ARG A 31 1.51 -7.79 -4.04
CA ARG A 31 0.45 -8.77 -4.35
C ARG A 31 0.18 -9.71 -3.18
N ALA A 32 1.23 -10.17 -2.49
CA ALA A 32 1.09 -11.01 -1.29
C ALA A 32 0.36 -10.26 -0.16
N LEU A 33 0.70 -9.01 0.08
CA LEU A 33 0.06 -8.16 1.09
C LEU A 33 -1.40 -7.87 0.72
N ILE A 34 -1.68 -7.51 -0.54
CA ILE A 34 -3.03 -7.26 -1.05
C ILE A 34 -3.88 -8.53 -1.01
N GLY A 35 -3.32 -9.70 -1.35
CA GLY A 35 -4.00 -10.98 -1.21
C GLY A 35 -4.43 -11.27 0.23
N ARG A 36 -3.55 -10.94 1.21
CA ARG A 36 -3.91 -11.04 2.63
C ARG A 36 -5.00 -10.04 3.02
N LEU A 37 -4.94 -8.81 2.53
CA LEU A 37 -5.97 -7.79 2.75
C LEU A 37 -7.35 -8.30 2.30
N ILE A 38 -7.44 -8.81 1.08
CA ILE A 38 -8.68 -9.32 0.52
C ILE A 38 -9.19 -10.53 1.34
N ALA A 39 -8.29 -11.41 1.76
CA ALA A 39 -8.66 -12.55 2.60
C ALA A 39 -9.24 -12.14 3.96
N GLU A 40 -8.61 -11.14 4.62
CA GLU A 40 -9.11 -10.59 5.90
C GLU A 40 -10.48 -9.90 5.73
N ALA A 41 -10.65 -9.10 4.68
CA ALA A 41 -11.92 -8.47 4.38
C ALA A 41 -13.03 -9.51 4.18
N ARG A 42 -12.81 -10.52 3.37
CA ARG A 42 -13.77 -11.59 3.10
C ARG A 42 -14.10 -12.41 4.34
N ALA A 43 -13.10 -12.75 5.16
CA ALA A 43 -13.30 -13.50 6.40
C ALA A 43 -14.22 -12.77 7.39
N ASN A 44 -14.20 -11.43 7.38
CA ASN A 44 -15.05 -10.60 8.22
C ASN A 44 -16.36 -10.17 7.54
N GLY A 45 -16.63 -10.59 6.31
CA GLY A 45 -17.77 -10.14 5.52
C GLY A 45 -17.72 -8.63 5.24
N GLY A 46 -16.50 -8.08 5.06
CA GLY A 46 -16.24 -6.67 4.87
C GLY A 46 -15.62 -6.34 3.51
N GLU A 47 -15.21 -5.08 3.35
CA GLU A 47 -14.63 -4.53 2.13
C GLU A 47 -13.12 -4.37 2.26
N SER A 48 -12.37 -4.67 1.20
CA SER A 48 -10.94 -4.42 1.10
C SER A 48 -10.67 -3.02 0.56
N ILE A 49 -9.81 -2.26 1.25
CA ILE A 49 -9.47 -0.88 0.88
C ILE A 49 -7.96 -0.71 0.82
N VAL A 50 -7.45 -0.30 -0.33
CA VAL A 50 -6.05 0.12 -0.50
C VAL A 50 -5.98 1.64 -0.42
N LEU A 51 -5.22 2.16 0.54
CA LEU A 51 -4.87 3.58 0.61
C LEU A 51 -3.50 3.77 -0.07
N THR A 52 -3.45 4.60 -1.10
CA THR A 52 -2.21 4.92 -1.83
C THR A 52 -2.05 6.42 -1.97
N PHE A 53 -0.88 6.86 -2.39
CA PHE A 53 -0.50 8.27 -2.40
C PHE A 53 -0.30 8.80 -3.82
N GLU A 54 -0.75 10.04 -4.06
CA GLU A 54 -0.44 10.80 -5.27
C GLU A 54 -0.26 12.28 -4.88
N PRO A 55 0.90 12.91 -5.18
CA PRO A 55 2.09 12.29 -5.77
C PRO A 55 2.77 11.28 -4.84
N HIS A 56 3.72 10.51 -5.40
CA HIS A 56 4.50 9.56 -4.59
C HIS A 56 5.23 10.28 -3.44
N PRO A 57 5.22 9.76 -2.19
CA PRO A 57 5.75 10.47 -1.00
C PRO A 57 7.18 10.98 -1.16
N ARG A 58 8.05 10.26 -1.87
CA ARG A 58 9.43 10.72 -2.13
C ARG A 58 9.50 11.98 -2.98
N ILE A 59 8.51 12.22 -3.84
CA ILE A 59 8.42 13.44 -4.65
C ILE A 59 8.14 14.64 -3.74
N THR A 60 7.08 14.58 -2.95
CA THR A 60 6.68 15.63 -2.01
C THR A 60 7.78 15.95 -0.98
N LEU A 61 8.49 14.91 -0.52
CA LEU A 61 9.56 15.05 0.50
C LEU A 61 10.91 15.48 -0.10
N GLY A 62 11.00 15.81 -1.40
CA GLY A 62 12.25 16.20 -2.04
C GLY A 62 13.30 15.07 -2.11
N LYS A 63 12.88 13.83 -2.01
CA LYS A 63 13.74 12.62 -2.06
C LYS A 63 13.58 11.85 -3.37
N ALA A 64 13.19 12.56 -4.43
CA ALA A 64 12.88 11.95 -5.73
C ALA A 64 14.06 11.96 -6.71
N GLU A 65 15.23 12.43 -6.30
CA GLU A 65 16.41 12.39 -7.16
C GLU A 65 16.67 10.96 -7.65
N GLY A 66 16.72 10.77 -8.98
CA GLY A 66 16.81 9.45 -9.61
C GLY A 66 15.61 8.54 -9.44
N LEU A 67 14.49 9.01 -8.86
CA LEU A 67 13.29 8.19 -8.70
C LEU A 67 12.55 8.04 -10.03
N ARG A 68 12.58 6.84 -10.59
CA ARG A 68 11.72 6.45 -11.71
C ARG A 68 10.55 5.62 -11.17
N LEU A 69 9.33 6.12 -11.32
CA LEU A 69 8.14 5.36 -10.93
C LEU A 69 8.00 4.12 -11.83
N LEU A 70 7.61 3.00 -11.24
CA LEU A 70 7.38 1.73 -11.94
C LEU A 70 6.00 1.66 -12.58
N THR A 71 5.05 2.42 -12.05
CA THR A 71 3.67 2.51 -12.54
C THR A 71 3.15 3.93 -12.42
N THR A 72 2.33 4.34 -13.37
CA THR A 72 1.43 5.50 -13.21
C THR A 72 0.32 5.17 -12.21
N LEU A 73 -0.48 6.17 -11.81
CA LEU A 73 -1.65 5.94 -10.95
C LEU A 73 -2.69 5.04 -11.65
N ASP A 74 -2.97 5.29 -12.94
CA ASP A 74 -3.94 4.50 -13.71
C ASP A 74 -3.50 3.04 -13.85
N GLU A 75 -2.23 2.80 -14.17
CA GLU A 75 -1.68 1.43 -14.21
C GLU A 75 -1.76 0.74 -12.86
N LYS A 76 -1.46 1.46 -11.77
CA LYS A 76 -1.55 0.94 -10.41
C LYS A 76 -2.98 0.56 -10.06
N THR A 77 -3.95 1.43 -10.32
CA THR A 77 -5.36 1.16 -10.02
C THR A 77 -5.91 0.01 -10.85
N ALA A 78 -5.55 -0.10 -12.13
CA ALA A 78 -5.90 -1.25 -12.97
C ALA A 78 -5.37 -2.58 -12.41
N LEU A 79 -4.09 -2.60 -11.97
CA LEU A 79 -3.50 -3.78 -11.34
C LEU A 79 -4.17 -4.17 -10.01
N LEU A 80 -4.59 -3.18 -9.21
CA LEU A 80 -5.32 -3.42 -7.96
C LEU A 80 -6.72 -3.99 -8.24
N GLU A 81 -7.39 -3.51 -9.29
CA GLU A 81 -8.67 -4.04 -9.73
C GLU A 81 -8.56 -5.49 -10.20
N GLU A 82 -7.55 -5.83 -10.99
CA GLU A 82 -7.27 -7.20 -11.42
C GLU A 82 -7.03 -8.16 -10.24
N LEU A 83 -6.47 -7.65 -9.13
CA LEU A 83 -6.27 -8.43 -7.91
C LEU A 83 -7.56 -8.64 -7.11
N GLY A 84 -8.64 -7.92 -7.42
CA GLY A 84 -9.92 -8.04 -6.76
C GLY A 84 -10.10 -7.16 -5.52
N VAL A 85 -9.38 -6.03 -5.46
CA VAL A 85 -9.58 -4.99 -4.44
C VAL A 85 -10.95 -4.33 -4.63
N ASP A 86 -11.70 -4.10 -3.55
CA ASP A 86 -13.02 -3.49 -3.64
C ASP A 86 -12.93 -1.96 -3.79
N ASN A 87 -12.02 -1.32 -3.07
CA ASN A 87 -11.91 0.13 -3.02
C ASN A 87 -10.44 0.61 -2.99
N VAL A 88 -10.18 1.74 -3.63
CA VAL A 88 -8.91 2.47 -3.54
C VAL A 88 -9.17 3.90 -3.09
N ILE A 89 -8.41 4.37 -2.11
CA ILE A 89 -8.39 5.77 -1.70
C ILE A 89 -7.03 6.34 -2.09
N VAL A 90 -7.04 7.32 -3.00
CA VAL A 90 -5.86 8.05 -3.44
C VAL A 90 -5.71 9.27 -2.56
N ILE A 91 -4.70 9.24 -1.69
CA ILE A 91 -4.42 10.30 -0.73
C ILE A 91 -3.57 11.38 -1.40
N PRO A 92 -4.02 12.65 -1.43
CA PRO A 92 -3.15 13.77 -1.81
C PRO A 92 -2.02 13.88 -0.79
N PHE A 93 -0.81 13.47 -1.19
CA PHE A 93 0.35 13.48 -0.29
C PHE A 93 1.07 14.81 -0.40
N ASP A 94 0.64 15.79 0.37
CA ASP A 94 1.22 17.10 0.49
C ASP A 94 2.10 17.25 1.75
N ARG A 95 2.64 18.45 1.97
CA ARG A 95 3.48 18.73 3.14
C ARG A 95 2.69 18.66 4.45
N ALA A 96 1.44 19.10 4.45
CA ALA A 96 0.58 19.06 5.64
C ALA A 96 0.28 17.60 6.02
N PHE A 97 -0.11 16.77 5.07
CA PHE A 97 -0.33 15.34 5.30
C PHE A 97 0.95 14.63 5.75
N SER A 98 2.10 14.98 5.18
CA SER A 98 3.40 14.39 5.55
C SER A 98 3.86 14.73 6.97
N ALA A 99 3.29 15.76 7.60
CA ALA A 99 3.60 16.18 8.96
C ALA A 99 2.78 15.45 10.04
N LEU A 100 1.76 14.67 9.65
CA LEU A 100 0.97 13.88 10.59
C LEU A 100 1.82 12.84 11.31
N SER A 101 1.60 12.67 12.61
CA SER A 101 2.12 11.53 13.36
C SER A 101 1.42 10.24 12.94
N GLY A 102 1.99 9.09 13.29
CA GLY A 102 1.38 7.80 13.03
C GLY A 102 0.05 7.62 13.76
N GLU A 103 -0.07 8.15 14.97
CA GLU A 103 -1.31 8.13 15.76
C GLU A 103 -2.39 9.02 15.13
N GLU A 104 -2.07 10.28 14.79
CA GLU A 104 -3.01 11.18 14.11
C GLU A 104 -3.52 10.55 12.80
N PHE A 105 -2.63 9.95 12.02
CA PHE A 105 -3.04 9.28 10.79
C PHE A 105 -3.96 8.08 11.08
N ALA A 106 -3.64 7.26 12.08
CA ALA A 106 -4.47 6.11 12.44
C ALA A 106 -5.85 6.53 12.97
N ASP A 107 -5.88 7.48 13.89
CA ASP A 107 -7.12 7.89 14.57
C ASP A 107 -8.04 8.70 13.68
N ASP A 108 -7.50 9.74 13.03
CA ASP A 108 -8.33 10.67 12.27
C ASP A 108 -8.72 10.12 10.91
N TYR A 109 -7.81 9.39 10.24
CA TYR A 109 -8.02 8.95 8.87
C TYR A 109 -8.42 7.47 8.77
N LEU A 110 -7.66 6.54 9.33
CA LEU A 110 -7.99 5.12 9.20
C LEU A 110 -9.26 4.77 9.99
N ILE A 111 -9.33 5.17 11.24
CA ILE A 111 -10.47 4.88 12.11
C ILE A 111 -11.58 5.91 11.88
N GLY A 112 -11.27 7.20 11.98
CA GLY A 112 -12.27 8.28 11.95
C GLY A 112 -12.96 8.44 10.60
N LYS A 113 -12.20 8.52 9.50
CA LYS A 113 -12.77 8.78 8.15
C LYS A 113 -13.10 7.51 7.38
N VAL A 114 -12.28 6.47 7.47
CA VAL A 114 -12.49 5.20 6.73
C VAL A 114 -13.31 4.20 7.54
N GLY A 115 -13.29 4.29 8.87
CA GLY A 115 -13.93 3.32 9.76
C GLY A 115 -13.20 1.99 9.81
N ALA A 116 -11.88 1.98 9.60
CA ALA A 116 -11.08 0.78 9.51
C ALA A 116 -11.21 -0.08 10.78
N GLU A 117 -11.50 -1.36 10.61
CA GLU A 117 -11.50 -2.36 11.69
C GLU A 117 -10.22 -3.19 11.69
N THR A 118 -9.65 -3.43 10.53
CA THR A 118 -8.42 -4.23 10.37
C THR A 118 -7.42 -3.49 9.48
N LEU A 119 -6.17 -3.40 9.94
CA LEU A 119 -5.04 -2.93 9.16
C LEU A 119 -4.15 -4.11 8.78
N VAL A 120 -3.93 -4.30 7.49
CA VAL A 120 -2.96 -5.27 6.98
C VAL A 120 -1.72 -4.50 6.54
N ALA A 121 -0.58 -4.77 7.14
CA ALA A 121 0.65 -4.03 6.90
C ALA A 121 1.85 -4.96 6.72
N GLY A 122 2.84 -4.52 5.94
CA GLY A 122 4.12 -5.19 5.87
C GLY A 122 4.84 -5.17 7.22
N TYR A 123 5.59 -6.20 7.53
CA TYR A 123 6.26 -6.39 8.84
C TYR A 123 7.14 -5.22 9.28
N ASN A 124 7.64 -4.42 8.38
CA ASN A 124 8.51 -3.26 8.65
C ASN A 124 7.85 -1.92 8.27
N HIS A 125 6.53 -1.91 8.08
CA HIS A 125 5.81 -0.68 7.74
C HIS A 125 5.86 0.32 8.91
N ARG A 126 5.97 1.59 8.59
CA ARG A 126 6.02 2.71 9.53
C ARG A 126 5.04 3.78 9.08
N PHE A 127 4.33 4.36 10.03
CA PHE A 127 3.32 5.39 9.81
C PHE A 127 3.79 6.75 10.32
N GLY A 128 3.35 7.82 9.66
CA GLY A 128 3.58 9.18 10.08
C GLY A 128 5.04 9.65 9.96
N HIS A 129 5.25 10.92 10.31
CA HIS A 129 6.59 11.52 10.33
C HIS A 129 7.47 10.92 11.43
N ASP A 130 6.85 10.52 12.54
CA ASP A 130 7.46 9.91 13.74
C ASP A 130 7.78 8.41 13.57
N ARG A 131 7.40 7.83 12.42
CA ARG A 131 7.67 6.43 12.06
C ARG A 131 7.10 5.42 13.05
N LEU A 132 5.87 5.66 13.54
CA LEU A 132 5.15 4.74 14.41
C LEU A 132 5.13 3.33 13.80
N ASP A 133 5.48 2.32 14.58
CA ASP A 133 5.46 0.95 14.09
C ASP A 133 4.12 0.24 14.31
N CYS A 134 3.94 -0.85 13.57
CA CYS A 134 2.70 -1.62 13.62
C CYS A 134 2.45 -2.26 14.99
N ASP A 135 3.48 -2.58 15.77
CA ASP A 135 3.32 -3.19 17.09
C ASP A 135 2.82 -2.16 18.11
N ALA A 136 3.34 -0.93 18.04
CA ALA A 136 2.85 0.16 18.87
C ALA A 136 1.38 0.46 18.55
N LEU A 137 1.00 0.48 17.26
CA LEU A 137 -0.38 0.68 16.86
C LEU A 137 -1.28 -0.47 17.30
N ALA A 138 -0.84 -1.72 17.18
CA ALA A 138 -1.57 -2.90 17.63
C ALA A 138 -1.81 -2.89 19.15
N ALA A 139 -0.84 -2.41 19.93
CA ALA A 139 -0.95 -2.31 21.38
C ALA A 139 -2.04 -1.35 21.88
N THR A 140 -2.54 -0.47 21.03
CA THR A 140 -3.65 0.43 21.37
C THR A 140 -5.02 -0.27 21.39
N GLU A 141 -5.12 -1.47 20.83
CA GLU A 141 -6.36 -2.27 20.67
C GLU A 141 -7.51 -1.56 19.92
N ARG A 142 -7.26 -0.35 19.39
CA ARG A 142 -8.27 0.42 18.62
C ARG A 142 -8.45 -0.09 17.19
N LEU A 143 -7.44 -0.79 16.67
CA LEU A 143 -7.38 -1.30 15.31
C LEU A 143 -6.69 -2.66 15.32
N ARG A 144 -7.35 -3.67 14.76
CA ARG A 144 -6.74 -4.99 14.59
C ARG A 144 -5.63 -4.90 13.54
N VAL A 145 -4.39 -5.27 13.91
CA VAL A 145 -3.24 -5.22 13.01
C VAL A 145 -2.82 -6.62 12.60
N VAL A 146 -2.74 -6.86 11.30
CA VAL A 146 -2.26 -8.12 10.69
C VAL A 146 -0.96 -7.83 9.95
N LYS A 147 0.14 -8.43 10.40
CA LYS A 147 1.45 -8.25 9.75
C LYS A 147 1.71 -9.32 8.70
N VAL A 148 2.23 -8.89 7.56
CA VAL A 148 2.64 -9.77 6.45
C VAL A 148 4.16 -9.74 6.34
N GLY A 149 4.77 -10.91 6.34
CA GLY A 149 6.21 -11.08 6.22
C GLY A 149 6.77 -10.66 4.85
N PRO A 150 8.10 -10.63 4.72
CA PRO A 150 8.73 -10.29 3.45
C PRO A 150 8.44 -11.37 2.38
N CYS A 151 8.22 -10.90 1.15
CA CYS A 151 8.15 -11.78 -0.02
C CYS A 151 9.55 -11.92 -0.60
N THR A 152 10.00 -13.17 -0.79
CA THR A 152 11.29 -13.48 -1.40
C THR A 152 11.09 -14.34 -2.64
N VAL A 153 11.93 -14.14 -3.65
CA VAL A 153 12.03 -14.97 -4.85
C VAL A 153 13.50 -15.38 -4.97
N ASP A 154 13.76 -16.68 -5.01
CA ASP A 154 15.11 -17.25 -5.03
C ASP A 154 16.01 -16.72 -3.89
N GLY A 155 15.44 -16.57 -2.69
CA GLY A 155 16.14 -16.06 -1.52
C GLY A 155 16.36 -14.55 -1.49
N VAL A 156 15.95 -13.82 -2.53
CA VAL A 156 16.12 -12.36 -2.64
C VAL A 156 14.78 -11.67 -2.32
N ARG A 157 14.82 -10.68 -1.41
CA ARG A 157 13.64 -9.90 -1.05
C ARG A 157 13.16 -9.03 -2.21
N VAL A 158 11.89 -9.16 -2.56
CA VAL A 158 11.26 -8.34 -3.60
C VAL A 158 10.99 -6.92 -3.07
N SER A 159 11.39 -5.91 -3.84
CA SER A 159 11.12 -4.49 -3.53
C SER A 159 11.15 -3.64 -4.79
N SER A 160 10.46 -2.49 -4.78
CA SER A 160 10.51 -1.53 -5.89
C SER A 160 11.94 -1.02 -6.15
N THR A 161 12.77 -0.89 -5.12
CA THR A 161 14.17 -0.49 -5.26
C THR A 161 14.98 -1.54 -6.04
N LEU A 162 14.80 -2.82 -5.73
CA LEU A 162 15.46 -3.90 -6.48
C LEU A 162 15.00 -3.89 -7.94
N ILE A 163 13.71 -3.76 -8.18
CA ILE A 163 13.15 -3.77 -9.54
C ILE A 163 13.71 -2.60 -10.36
N ARG A 164 13.79 -1.38 -9.78
CA ARG A 164 14.41 -0.23 -10.47
C ARG A 164 15.86 -0.51 -10.84
N ARG A 165 16.64 -1.04 -9.91
CA ARG A 165 18.05 -1.41 -10.17
C ARG A 165 18.16 -2.42 -11.31
N LEU A 166 17.34 -3.46 -11.33
CA LEU A 166 17.34 -4.44 -12.41
C LEU A 166 17.00 -3.81 -13.77
N LEU A 167 16.06 -2.88 -13.80
CA LEU A 167 15.72 -2.15 -15.03
C LEU A 167 16.89 -1.24 -15.50
N GLU A 168 17.57 -0.56 -14.58
CA GLU A 168 18.75 0.25 -14.86
C GLU A 168 19.92 -0.59 -15.40
N GLU A 169 20.06 -1.83 -14.90
CA GLU A 169 21.05 -2.81 -15.37
C GLU A 169 20.62 -3.53 -16.67
N GLY A 170 19.46 -3.20 -17.25
CA GLY A 170 18.93 -3.85 -18.46
C GLY A 170 18.37 -5.27 -18.24
N LYS A 171 18.24 -5.72 -16.99
CA LYS A 171 17.73 -7.05 -16.61
C LYS A 171 16.19 -7.05 -16.59
N THR A 172 15.59 -6.80 -17.75
CA THR A 172 14.13 -6.56 -17.89
C THR A 172 13.31 -7.82 -17.58
N GLU A 173 13.78 -9.00 -17.91
CA GLU A 173 13.09 -10.27 -17.62
C GLU A 173 13.02 -10.55 -16.12
N GLU A 174 14.12 -10.36 -15.39
CA GLU A 174 14.15 -10.51 -13.95
C GLU A 174 13.22 -9.48 -13.28
N ALA A 175 13.25 -8.23 -13.72
CA ALA A 175 12.37 -7.19 -13.23
C ALA A 175 10.88 -7.52 -13.48
N ALA A 176 10.55 -8.03 -14.67
CA ALA A 176 9.18 -8.45 -15.03
C ALA A 176 8.71 -9.61 -14.15
N ARG A 177 9.57 -10.60 -13.90
CA ARG A 177 9.28 -11.73 -13.01
C ARG A 177 8.96 -11.27 -11.59
N LEU A 178 9.74 -10.34 -11.03
CA LEU A 178 9.51 -9.80 -9.68
C LEU A 178 8.24 -8.93 -9.60
N ARG A 179 7.79 -8.36 -10.72
CA ARG A 179 6.51 -7.67 -10.84
C ARG A 179 5.32 -8.63 -10.98
N GLY A 180 5.56 -9.91 -11.14
CA GLY A 180 4.52 -10.91 -11.34
C GLY A 180 3.93 -10.88 -12.75
N ALA A 181 4.63 -10.33 -13.73
CA ALA A 181 4.28 -10.47 -15.13
C ALA A 181 4.50 -11.94 -15.53
N ARG A 182 3.52 -12.54 -16.20
CA ARG A 182 3.73 -13.83 -16.86
C ARG A 182 4.74 -13.59 -17.97
N LEU A 183 5.88 -14.26 -17.93
CA LEU A 183 6.74 -14.36 -19.11
C LEU A 183 5.88 -14.97 -20.22
N LYS A 184 5.73 -14.23 -21.33
CA LYS A 184 5.15 -14.84 -22.53
C LYS A 184 6.14 -15.94 -22.97
N SER A 185 5.73 -17.19 -22.80
CA SER A 185 6.39 -18.35 -23.40
C SER A 185 6.31 -18.27 -24.90
#